data_ff4e2b27ad6072f8400636b8d2aba7dc
#
_entry.id   ff4e2b27ad6072f8400636b8d2aba7dc
#
_cell.length_a   1.000
_cell.length_b   1.000
_cell.length_c   1.000
_cell.angle_alpha   90.00
_cell.angle_beta   90.00
_cell.angle_gamma   90.00
#
_symmetry.space_group_name_H-M   'P 1'
#
loop_
_entity.id
_entity.type
_entity.pdbx_description
1 polymer ?
#
loop_
_entity_poly.entity_id
_entity_poly.type
_entity_poly.pdbx_seq_one_letter_code
_entity_poly.pdbx_strand_id
1 'polypeptide(L)'
;MTKNKKVVATIGVLGVLALGGASYAALQSDNDDANNEVTKTASAKRSSTSSAKKIAVTTYPTTAQTGDASSKVTADGTVDLSKMKVTGSGVKVSDKTITISKGGTYYMTGSASDAQIVVDAGDKDEVTIIMNGVNLTSTTGPAIYEKNADKTIISSANNSINLIDGGTIADTDEEKAAIYATHDLTFKGDGVVAINGDSKDAVYTKDDLKIKSGTVFAKAIKDGLVGHDSVHITDGTVNVSAGDDAIESNQDNDENKGLVEIIGGDVTVATGTEDGNHGISAERKLVISGGKIAVTSSYEGMQANEIDIDGGETTISSTDDAVNASGSYKTPILNITAGKLVFLAGGDGLDSNGDITMSGGTVEAMINSSPDNEAVDLDGTLTFTGGTMLYGGTGTGATFDNAYVKLPSGVKQGDKVTVVDDANKTIASYTVNADGDTVAVASTDIKSGSTYKVTVNGTTTEVTAGTGLTEGMAGGGPAGGMR
;
A
#
# COMPACT_ATOMS: atom_id res chain seq x y z
N MET A 1 6.52 -50.93 -20.04
CA MET A 1 5.17 -50.49 -19.63
C MET A 1 5.18 -50.12 -18.15
N THR A 2 5.35 -48.90 -17.83
CA THR A 2 5.32 -48.39 -16.45
C THR A 2 4.52 -47.08 -16.47
N LYS A 3 3.37 -47.13 -15.85
CA LYS A 3 2.41 -46.01 -15.80
C LYS A 3 2.90 -44.99 -14.77
N ASN A 4 3.22 -43.78 -15.21
CA ASN A 4 3.41 -42.63 -14.32
C ASN A 4 2.03 -42.11 -13.87
N LYS A 5 1.76 -42.19 -12.58
CA LYS A 5 0.64 -41.49 -11.96
C LYS A 5 1.05 -40.04 -11.71
N LYS A 6 0.36 -39.10 -12.35
CA LYS A 6 0.40 -37.69 -11.97
C LYS A 6 -0.36 -37.55 -10.64
N VAL A 7 0.33 -37.06 -9.63
CA VAL A 7 -0.28 -36.61 -8.38
C VAL A 7 -0.68 -35.15 -8.64
N VAL A 8 -1.97 -34.89 -8.65
CA VAL A 8 -2.51 -33.54 -8.63
C VAL A 8 -2.49 -33.09 -7.17
N ALA A 9 -1.62 -32.18 -6.82
CA ALA A 9 -1.66 -31.52 -5.53
C ALA A 9 -2.72 -30.42 -5.59
N THR A 10 -3.85 -30.64 -4.96
CA THR A 10 -4.83 -29.60 -4.71
C THR A 10 -4.31 -28.76 -3.55
N ILE A 11 -3.73 -27.61 -3.83
CA ILE A 11 -3.37 -26.62 -2.80
C ILE A 11 -4.66 -25.89 -2.42
N GLY A 12 -5.19 -26.23 -1.25
CA GLY A 12 -6.31 -25.51 -0.67
C GLY A 12 -5.84 -24.15 -0.15
N VAL A 13 -6.20 -23.10 -0.86
CA VAL A 13 -6.08 -21.72 -0.37
C VAL A 13 -7.17 -21.50 0.69
N LEU A 14 -6.91 -21.94 1.90
CA LEU A 14 -7.72 -21.65 3.09
C LEU A 14 -6.77 -21.58 4.29
N GLY A 15 -6.22 -20.42 4.58
CA GLY A 15 -5.38 -20.27 5.76
C GLY A 15 -4.76 -18.91 6.06
N VAL A 16 -4.82 -17.94 5.16
CA VAL A 16 -4.09 -16.65 5.36
C VAL A 16 -4.89 -15.58 6.08
N LEU A 17 -6.19 -15.73 6.26
CA LEU A 17 -7.05 -14.70 6.88
C LEU A 17 -7.08 -14.69 8.43
N ALA A 18 -6.35 -15.57 9.12
CA ALA A 18 -6.45 -15.67 10.58
C ALA A 18 -5.25 -15.09 11.36
N LEU A 19 -4.14 -14.73 10.71
CA LEU A 19 -2.94 -14.27 11.41
C LEU A 19 -2.73 -12.74 11.37
N GLY A 20 -3.39 -12.01 10.48
CA GLY A 20 -3.28 -10.55 10.40
C GLY A 20 -3.99 -9.77 11.53
N GLY A 21 -4.92 -10.41 12.24
CA GLY A 21 -5.73 -9.74 13.26
C GLY A 21 -5.09 -9.59 14.64
N ALA A 22 -4.07 -10.37 14.96
CA ALA A 22 -3.50 -10.38 16.31
C ALA A 22 -2.36 -9.34 16.51
N SER A 23 -1.66 -8.97 15.45
CA SER A 23 -0.57 -7.99 15.54
C SER A 23 -1.03 -6.55 15.57
N TYR A 24 -2.23 -6.26 15.05
CA TYR A 24 -2.77 -4.90 14.97
C TYR A 24 -3.39 -4.38 16.28
N ALA A 25 -3.80 -5.28 17.17
CA ALA A 25 -4.43 -4.90 18.44
C ALA A 25 -3.44 -4.39 19.50
N ALA A 26 -2.14 -4.62 19.33
CA ALA A 26 -1.13 -4.20 20.30
C ALA A 26 -0.65 -2.74 20.11
N LEU A 27 -1.00 -2.08 18.99
CA LEU A 27 -0.56 -0.71 18.72
C LEU A 27 -1.61 0.37 19.06
N GLN A 28 -2.79 0.01 19.58
CA GLN A 28 -3.88 0.97 19.85
C GLN A 28 -4.21 1.23 21.33
N SER A 29 -3.46 0.72 22.26
CA SER A 29 -3.67 1.06 23.67
C SER A 29 -2.48 1.85 24.21
N ASP A 30 -2.58 3.16 24.23
CA ASP A 30 -2.13 4.06 25.29
C ASP A 30 -2.01 5.50 24.76
N ASN A 31 -3.12 6.22 24.81
CA ASN A 31 -3.12 7.68 24.85
C ASN A 31 -4.27 8.12 25.76
N ASP A 32 -3.98 8.16 27.05
CA ASP A 32 -4.71 9.01 27.98
C ASP A 32 -3.69 9.67 28.91
N ASP A 33 -3.93 10.98 29.08
CA ASP A 33 -3.36 11.89 30.09
C ASP A 33 -1.99 12.54 29.82
N ALA A 34 -2.06 13.80 29.34
CA ALA A 34 -1.56 14.95 30.10
C ALA A 34 -1.88 16.29 29.40
N ASN A 35 -2.65 17.13 30.11
CA ASN A 35 -2.83 18.56 29.86
C ASN A 35 -1.50 19.31 29.70
N ASN A 36 -1.37 20.12 28.66
CA ASN A 36 -0.83 21.46 28.83
C ASN A 36 -1.24 22.41 27.68
N GLU A 37 -1.73 23.60 28.09
CA GLU A 37 -2.13 24.70 27.22
C GLU A 37 -0.91 25.32 26.52
N VAL A 38 -1.00 25.61 25.21
CA VAL A 38 -0.39 26.82 24.61
C VAL A 38 -1.11 27.20 23.30
N THR A 39 -1.76 28.36 23.37
CA THR A 39 -2.03 29.39 22.34
C THR A 39 -2.57 29.05 20.94
N LYS A 40 -3.76 29.62 20.76
CA LYS A 40 -4.57 29.78 19.55
C LYS A 40 -3.83 30.49 18.40
N THR A 41 -3.95 29.92 17.20
CA THR A 41 -4.10 30.73 15.99
C THR A 41 -5.31 30.25 15.20
N ALA A 42 -6.07 31.19 14.68
CA ALA A 42 -7.40 31.00 14.17
C ALA A 42 -7.45 30.17 12.89
N SER A 43 -8.21 29.09 12.91
CA SER A 43 -8.69 28.41 11.73
C SER A 43 -10.20 28.56 11.60
N ALA A 44 -10.65 28.89 10.41
CA ALA A 44 -12.02 29.25 10.11
C ALA A 44 -13.01 28.13 10.45
N LYS A 45 -14.07 28.50 11.20
CA LYS A 45 -15.24 27.64 11.47
C LYS A 45 -15.90 27.21 10.15
N ARG A 46 -15.75 25.95 9.80
CA ARG A 46 -16.67 25.29 8.87
C ARG A 46 -17.86 24.77 9.66
N SER A 47 -19.04 25.24 9.30
CA SER A 47 -20.31 24.86 9.90
C SER A 47 -20.52 23.34 9.81
N SER A 48 -20.66 22.68 10.95
CA SER A 48 -21.03 21.27 11.04
C SER A 48 -22.51 21.09 10.71
N THR A 49 -22.79 20.63 9.50
CA THR A 49 -24.03 19.91 9.20
C THR A 49 -23.88 18.48 9.71
N SER A 50 -24.90 17.93 10.33
CA SER A 50 -24.98 16.64 11.00
C SER A 50 -24.22 15.53 10.22
N SER A 51 -23.13 15.02 10.78
CA SER A 51 -22.45 13.86 10.26
C SER A 51 -23.31 12.62 10.47
N ALA A 52 -23.93 12.11 9.42
CA ALA A 52 -24.42 10.74 9.41
C ALA A 52 -23.22 9.83 9.79
N LYS A 53 -23.44 8.90 10.74
CA LYS A 53 -22.39 8.01 11.23
C LYS A 53 -21.94 7.13 10.07
N LYS A 54 -20.69 7.31 9.61
CA LYS A 54 -20.10 6.53 8.53
C LYS A 54 -20.03 5.06 8.98
N ILE A 55 -20.41 4.12 8.11
CA ILE A 55 -20.22 2.68 8.38
C ILE A 55 -18.73 2.39 8.34
N ALA A 56 -18.17 1.88 9.43
CA ALA A 56 -16.80 1.36 9.43
C ALA A 56 -16.85 -0.12 9.05
N VAL A 57 -16.32 -0.45 7.88
CA VAL A 57 -16.15 -1.84 7.41
C VAL A 57 -14.65 -2.11 7.38
N THR A 58 -14.22 -3.06 8.20
CA THR A 58 -12.79 -3.41 8.38
C THR A 58 -12.42 -4.77 7.78
N THR A 59 -13.39 -5.49 7.24
CA THR A 59 -13.19 -6.79 6.59
C THR A 59 -13.89 -6.81 5.25
N TYR A 60 -13.39 -7.61 4.32
CA TYR A 60 -14.02 -7.76 2.99
C TYR A 60 -15.51 -8.12 3.15
N PRO A 61 -16.44 -7.28 2.65
CA PRO A 61 -17.86 -7.50 2.84
C PRO A 61 -18.39 -8.60 1.89
N THR A 62 -19.31 -9.38 2.38
CA THR A 62 -19.96 -10.47 1.60
C THR A 62 -21.43 -10.20 1.31
N THR A 63 -21.95 -9.05 1.74
CA THR A 63 -23.37 -8.71 1.57
C THR A 63 -23.49 -7.24 1.15
N ALA A 64 -24.14 -7.01 0.02
CA ALA A 64 -24.45 -5.65 -0.44
C ALA A 64 -25.47 -4.99 0.49
N GLN A 65 -25.33 -3.69 0.70
CA GLN A 65 -26.20 -2.90 1.54
C GLN A 65 -26.55 -1.59 0.86
N THR A 66 -27.86 -1.31 0.78
CA THR A 66 -28.34 0.02 0.37
C THR A 66 -28.01 1.02 1.47
N GLY A 67 -27.37 2.08 1.10
CA GLY A 67 -27.07 3.21 1.98
C GLY A 67 -28.16 4.26 2.00
N ASP A 68 -27.79 5.46 2.44
CA ASP A 68 -28.71 6.56 2.51
C ASP A 68 -29.24 6.91 1.12
N ALA A 69 -30.55 6.90 0.95
CA ALA A 69 -31.18 7.42 -0.25
C ALA A 69 -30.85 8.91 -0.34
N SER A 70 -29.90 9.29 -1.20
CA SER A 70 -29.68 10.70 -1.46
C SER A 70 -30.92 11.21 -2.20
N SER A 71 -31.80 11.90 -1.50
CA SER A 71 -33.03 12.50 -2.04
C SER A 71 -32.76 13.55 -3.13
N LYS A 72 -31.54 13.69 -3.61
CA LYS A 72 -31.10 14.73 -4.54
C LYS A 72 -30.05 14.30 -5.59
N VAL A 73 -29.91 13.01 -5.89
CA VAL A 73 -29.07 12.64 -7.03
C VAL A 73 -29.85 12.96 -8.30
N THR A 74 -29.43 13.99 -9.01
CA THR A 74 -29.89 14.21 -10.38
C THR A 74 -29.10 13.26 -11.28
N ALA A 75 -29.74 12.17 -11.69
CA ALA A 75 -29.14 11.20 -12.61
C ALA A 75 -29.77 11.33 -14.00
N ASP A 76 -28.95 11.23 -15.04
CA ASP A 76 -29.38 11.19 -16.44
C ASP A 76 -30.07 9.86 -16.74
N GLY A 77 -29.65 8.80 -16.04
CA GLY A 77 -30.27 7.49 -16.10
C GLY A 77 -30.25 6.76 -14.75
N THR A 78 -31.22 5.86 -14.54
CA THR A 78 -31.25 4.97 -13.39
C THR A 78 -31.37 3.53 -13.83
N VAL A 79 -30.72 2.61 -13.09
CA VAL A 79 -30.71 1.18 -13.35
C VAL A 79 -31.11 0.43 -12.09
N ASP A 80 -32.18 -0.34 -12.16
CA ASP A 80 -32.54 -1.36 -11.18
C ASP A 80 -32.03 -2.72 -11.71
N LEU A 81 -30.90 -3.17 -11.22
CA LEU A 81 -30.24 -4.42 -11.65
C LEU A 81 -31.13 -5.63 -11.40
N SER A 82 -31.88 -5.64 -10.28
CA SER A 82 -32.73 -6.80 -9.94
C SER A 82 -33.89 -6.99 -10.90
N LYS A 83 -34.30 -5.94 -11.61
CA LYS A 83 -35.37 -5.98 -12.60
C LYS A 83 -34.85 -5.81 -14.03
N MET A 84 -33.55 -5.60 -14.21
CA MET A 84 -32.94 -5.23 -15.48
C MET A 84 -33.71 -4.08 -16.14
N LYS A 85 -34.08 -3.08 -15.33
CA LYS A 85 -34.91 -1.95 -15.75
C LYS A 85 -34.12 -0.65 -15.73
N VAL A 86 -34.22 0.09 -16.82
CA VAL A 86 -33.61 1.41 -16.94
C VAL A 86 -34.66 2.49 -17.09
N THR A 87 -34.37 3.70 -16.65
CA THR A 87 -35.10 4.93 -16.92
C THR A 87 -34.12 6.05 -17.27
N GLY A 88 -34.56 7.10 -17.96
CA GLY A 88 -33.69 8.18 -18.38
C GLY A 88 -33.09 7.97 -19.76
N SER A 89 -31.95 8.60 -20.03
CA SER A 89 -31.28 8.59 -21.33
C SER A 89 -29.83 8.13 -21.21
N GLY A 90 -29.21 7.76 -22.34
CA GLY A 90 -27.79 7.38 -22.34
C GLY A 90 -27.48 5.99 -21.80
N VAL A 91 -28.46 5.26 -21.29
CA VAL A 91 -28.32 3.90 -20.78
C VAL A 91 -29.40 2.99 -21.34
N LYS A 92 -29.04 1.76 -21.66
CA LYS A 92 -29.96 0.72 -22.12
C LYS A 92 -29.58 -0.64 -21.54
N VAL A 93 -30.54 -1.55 -21.51
CA VAL A 93 -30.33 -2.96 -21.20
C VAL A 93 -30.66 -3.80 -22.40
N SER A 94 -29.80 -4.72 -22.75
CA SER A 94 -30.04 -5.78 -23.73
C SER A 94 -29.55 -7.08 -23.15
N ASP A 95 -30.44 -8.06 -23.01
CA ASP A 95 -30.20 -9.30 -22.29
C ASP A 95 -29.69 -8.99 -20.88
N LYS A 96 -28.45 -9.32 -20.59
CA LYS A 96 -27.79 -9.09 -19.29
C LYS A 96 -26.71 -7.99 -19.34
N THR A 97 -26.62 -7.25 -20.43
CA THR A 97 -25.67 -6.16 -20.61
C THR A 97 -26.35 -4.82 -20.42
N ILE A 98 -25.83 -4.03 -19.49
CA ILE A 98 -26.19 -2.64 -19.25
C ILE A 98 -25.17 -1.79 -20.00
N THR A 99 -25.59 -1.10 -21.08
CA THR A 99 -24.69 -0.24 -21.85
C THR A 99 -24.96 1.22 -21.55
N ILE A 100 -23.96 1.94 -21.11
CA ILE A 100 -23.92 3.40 -20.96
C ILE A 100 -23.23 3.95 -22.21
N SER A 101 -23.97 4.76 -23.02
CA SER A 101 -23.51 5.22 -24.31
C SER A 101 -23.39 6.74 -24.43
N LYS A 102 -23.40 7.46 -23.30
CA LYS A 102 -23.25 8.92 -23.25
C LYS A 102 -22.62 9.31 -21.91
N GLY A 103 -21.89 10.42 -21.91
CA GLY A 103 -21.49 11.10 -20.68
C GLY A 103 -22.69 11.44 -19.81
N GLY A 104 -22.45 11.50 -18.50
CA GLY A 104 -23.49 11.84 -17.52
C GLY A 104 -23.41 10.99 -16.25
N THR A 105 -24.44 11.11 -15.42
CA THR A 105 -24.53 10.44 -14.13
C THR A 105 -25.60 9.34 -14.16
N TYR A 106 -25.22 8.14 -13.76
CA TYR A 106 -26.06 6.95 -13.77
C TYR A 106 -26.17 6.35 -12.37
N TYR A 107 -27.40 6.25 -11.85
CA TYR A 107 -27.65 5.72 -10.50
C TYR A 107 -28.05 4.26 -10.57
N MET A 108 -27.31 3.39 -9.85
CA MET A 108 -27.48 1.95 -9.92
C MET A 108 -27.81 1.35 -8.55
N THR A 109 -28.77 0.43 -8.54
CA THR A 109 -29.19 -0.30 -7.33
C THR A 109 -29.52 -1.75 -7.65
N GLY A 110 -29.55 -2.59 -6.60
CA GLY A 110 -30.04 -3.97 -6.70
C GLY A 110 -28.98 -4.97 -7.14
N SER A 111 -29.41 -6.19 -7.43
CA SER A 111 -28.51 -7.30 -7.68
C SER A 111 -28.77 -7.95 -9.04
N ALA A 112 -27.70 -8.29 -9.74
CA ALA A 112 -27.74 -9.09 -10.94
C ALA A 112 -26.61 -10.11 -10.97
N SER A 113 -26.93 -11.33 -11.33
CA SER A 113 -25.95 -12.39 -11.59
C SER A 113 -25.81 -12.60 -13.08
N ASP A 114 -24.60 -12.91 -13.52
CA ASP A 114 -24.27 -13.12 -14.93
C ASP A 114 -24.63 -11.89 -15.78
N ALA A 115 -24.25 -10.71 -15.30
CA ALA A 115 -24.53 -9.44 -15.94
C ALA A 115 -23.27 -8.58 -16.02
N GLN A 116 -23.25 -7.65 -16.98
CA GLN A 116 -22.13 -6.76 -17.21
C GLN A 116 -22.60 -5.32 -17.38
N ILE A 117 -21.87 -4.38 -16.82
CA ILE A 117 -21.98 -2.95 -17.14
C ILE A 117 -20.89 -2.61 -18.16
N VAL A 118 -21.30 -2.10 -19.31
CA VAL A 118 -20.40 -1.62 -20.37
C VAL A 118 -20.54 -0.12 -20.50
N VAL A 119 -19.44 0.60 -20.35
CA VAL A 119 -19.35 2.02 -20.69
C VAL A 119 -18.76 2.11 -22.09
N ASP A 120 -19.53 2.65 -23.02
CA ASP A 120 -19.18 2.83 -24.44
C ASP A 120 -19.72 4.20 -24.88
N ALA A 121 -19.16 5.25 -24.29
CA ALA A 121 -19.51 6.64 -24.48
C ALA A 121 -18.55 7.32 -25.49
N GLY A 122 -18.55 8.62 -25.57
CA GLY A 122 -17.62 9.33 -26.46
C GLY A 122 -16.27 9.58 -25.81
N ASP A 123 -15.22 9.69 -26.61
CA ASP A 123 -13.82 9.89 -26.18
C ASP A 123 -13.58 11.14 -25.29
N LYS A 124 -14.58 11.99 -25.13
CA LYS A 124 -14.54 13.19 -24.29
C LYS A 124 -15.63 13.21 -23.24
N ASP A 125 -16.32 12.09 -23.09
CA ASP A 125 -17.42 11.94 -22.15
C ASP A 125 -16.92 11.48 -20.78
N GLU A 126 -17.31 12.17 -19.73
CA GLU A 126 -17.17 11.70 -18.36
C GLU A 126 -18.43 10.93 -17.96
N VAL A 127 -18.25 9.70 -17.49
CA VAL A 127 -19.33 8.84 -17.00
C VAL A 127 -19.18 8.65 -15.50
N THR A 128 -20.21 9.03 -14.74
CA THR A 128 -20.27 8.75 -13.30
C THR A 128 -21.30 7.67 -13.00
N ILE A 129 -20.87 6.56 -12.42
CA ILE A 129 -21.72 5.46 -11.95
C ILE A 129 -21.86 5.58 -10.43
N ILE A 130 -23.03 5.98 -9.95
CA ILE A 130 -23.34 6.02 -8.52
C ILE A 130 -23.95 4.69 -8.12
N MET A 131 -23.27 3.96 -7.23
CA MET A 131 -23.68 2.65 -6.75
C MET A 131 -24.30 2.76 -5.37
N ASN A 132 -25.49 2.17 -5.17
CA ASN A 132 -26.17 2.13 -3.88
C ASN A 132 -26.79 0.76 -3.60
N GLY A 133 -26.01 -0.11 -2.95
CA GLY A 133 -26.39 -1.49 -2.68
C GLY A 133 -26.38 -2.37 -3.93
N VAL A 134 -25.42 -2.13 -4.80
CA VAL A 134 -25.18 -2.94 -6.00
C VAL A 134 -24.55 -4.27 -5.58
N ASN A 135 -25.06 -5.38 -6.14
CA ASN A 135 -24.39 -6.68 -6.13
C ASN A 135 -24.39 -7.20 -7.57
N LEU A 136 -23.25 -7.07 -8.22
CA LEU A 136 -23.08 -7.41 -9.63
C LEU A 136 -22.05 -8.53 -9.76
N THR A 137 -22.46 -9.64 -10.35
CA THR A 137 -21.57 -10.77 -10.67
C THR A 137 -21.61 -11.02 -12.17
N SER A 138 -20.45 -11.06 -12.80
CA SER A 138 -20.27 -11.60 -14.16
C SER A 138 -19.92 -13.09 -14.09
N THR A 139 -20.20 -13.83 -15.15
CA THR A 139 -19.72 -15.23 -15.29
C THR A 139 -18.57 -15.32 -16.28
N THR A 140 -18.42 -14.33 -17.16
CA THR A 140 -17.33 -14.27 -18.14
C THR A 140 -16.89 -12.82 -18.33
N GLY A 141 -15.59 -12.58 -18.30
CA GLY A 141 -14.99 -11.25 -18.46
C GLY A 141 -15.29 -10.29 -17.32
N PRO A 142 -15.01 -9.00 -17.50
CA PRO A 142 -15.24 -7.96 -16.51
C PRO A 142 -16.72 -7.85 -16.11
N ALA A 143 -16.99 -7.58 -14.84
CA ALA A 143 -18.32 -7.17 -14.39
C ALA A 143 -18.61 -5.73 -14.80
N ILE A 144 -17.58 -4.87 -14.80
CA ILE A 144 -17.63 -3.51 -15.34
C ILE A 144 -16.55 -3.37 -16.38
N TYR A 145 -16.96 -3.06 -17.61
CA TYR A 145 -16.06 -2.85 -18.74
C TYR A 145 -16.23 -1.44 -19.30
N GLU A 146 -15.25 -0.59 -19.12
CA GLU A 146 -15.17 0.67 -19.84
C GLU A 146 -14.38 0.46 -21.13
N LYS A 147 -15.09 0.56 -22.27
CA LYS A 147 -14.55 0.45 -23.62
C LYS A 147 -14.13 1.78 -24.18
N ASN A 148 -14.87 2.81 -23.82
CA ASN A 148 -14.65 4.15 -24.31
C ASN A 148 -15.34 5.19 -23.43
N ALA A 149 -14.57 6.12 -22.89
CA ALA A 149 -14.95 7.36 -22.24
C ALA A 149 -13.67 8.18 -22.07
N ASP A 150 -13.73 9.47 -21.79
CA ASP A 150 -12.56 10.22 -21.29
C ASP A 150 -12.21 9.75 -19.87
N LYS A 151 -13.24 9.48 -19.09
CA LYS A 151 -13.12 9.05 -17.70
C LYS A 151 -14.35 8.33 -17.20
N THR A 152 -14.13 7.24 -16.47
CA THR A 152 -15.19 6.57 -15.72
C THR A 152 -14.98 6.77 -14.20
N ILE A 153 -16.05 7.23 -13.53
CA ILE A 153 -16.06 7.45 -12.09
C ILE A 153 -17.02 6.48 -11.43
N ILE A 154 -16.52 5.63 -10.55
CA ILE A 154 -17.32 4.78 -9.68
C ILE A 154 -17.46 5.49 -8.34
N SER A 155 -18.71 5.85 -8.01
CA SER A 155 -19.04 6.58 -6.78
C SER A 155 -19.93 5.72 -5.89
N SER A 156 -19.46 5.39 -4.69
CA SER A 156 -20.28 4.69 -3.69
C SER A 156 -21.17 5.67 -2.92
N ALA A 157 -22.47 5.37 -2.87
CA ALA A 157 -23.38 6.19 -2.08
C ALA A 157 -23.06 6.10 -0.58
N ASN A 158 -23.38 7.17 0.16
CA ASN A 158 -23.10 7.20 1.60
C ASN A 158 -23.75 6.00 2.32
N ASN A 159 -22.96 5.33 3.18
CA ASN A 159 -23.36 4.13 3.92
C ASN A 159 -23.78 2.93 3.05
N SER A 160 -23.53 2.94 1.76
CA SER A 160 -23.76 1.76 0.90
C SER A 160 -22.59 0.78 0.96
N ILE A 161 -22.90 -0.49 0.71
CA ILE A 161 -21.91 -1.54 0.42
C ILE A 161 -22.26 -2.11 -0.95
N ASN A 162 -21.31 -2.07 -1.86
CA ASN A 162 -21.44 -2.53 -3.23
C ASN A 162 -20.44 -3.66 -3.49
N LEU A 163 -20.90 -4.73 -4.11
CA LEU A 163 -20.12 -5.92 -4.42
C LEU A 163 -20.03 -6.05 -5.95
N ILE A 164 -18.82 -6.26 -6.44
CA ILE A 164 -18.50 -6.43 -7.85
C ILE A 164 -17.63 -7.67 -8.00
N ASP A 165 -18.17 -8.72 -8.60
CA ASP A 165 -17.47 -9.96 -8.85
C ASP A 165 -17.23 -10.13 -10.35
N GLY A 166 -15.97 -10.25 -10.75
CA GLY A 166 -15.56 -10.57 -12.12
C GLY A 166 -15.88 -12.01 -12.51
N GLY A 167 -15.96 -12.26 -13.79
CA GLY A 167 -16.14 -13.60 -14.33
C GLY A 167 -14.83 -14.28 -14.69
N THR A 168 -14.94 -15.48 -15.27
CA THR A 168 -13.78 -16.18 -15.81
C THR A 168 -13.17 -15.40 -16.96
N ILE A 169 -11.89 -15.16 -16.90
CA ILE A 169 -11.09 -14.43 -17.89
C ILE A 169 -9.99 -15.38 -18.39
N ALA A 170 -9.90 -15.56 -19.71
CA ALA A 170 -8.85 -16.40 -20.29
C ALA A 170 -7.50 -15.67 -20.29
N ASP A 171 -6.39 -16.43 -20.30
CA ASP A 171 -5.06 -15.84 -20.29
C ASP A 171 -4.73 -15.04 -21.55
N THR A 172 -5.45 -15.31 -22.63
CA THR A 172 -5.32 -14.59 -23.90
C THR A 172 -6.21 -13.36 -24.01
N ASP A 173 -7.09 -13.12 -23.04
CA ASP A 173 -8.00 -11.99 -23.06
C ASP A 173 -7.24 -10.71 -22.65
N GLU A 174 -7.53 -9.62 -23.36
CA GLU A 174 -6.97 -8.30 -23.06
C GLU A 174 -7.65 -7.70 -21.81
N GLU A 175 -8.94 -7.95 -21.66
CA GLU A 175 -9.76 -7.51 -20.53
C GLU A 175 -9.51 -8.42 -19.32
N LYS A 176 -8.51 -8.13 -18.55
CA LYS A 176 -7.94 -9.02 -17.54
C LYS A 176 -8.38 -8.76 -16.08
N ALA A 177 -9.42 -7.96 -15.85
CA ALA A 177 -9.84 -7.59 -14.49
C ALA A 177 -11.36 -7.67 -14.28
N ALA A 178 -11.78 -7.74 -13.01
CA ALA A 178 -13.20 -7.65 -12.65
C ALA A 178 -13.81 -6.29 -13.02
N ILE A 179 -13.02 -5.22 -12.84
CA ILE A 179 -13.29 -3.88 -13.40
C ILE A 179 -12.14 -3.55 -14.34
N TYR A 180 -12.45 -3.46 -15.63
CA TYR A 180 -11.46 -3.16 -16.65
C TYR A 180 -11.83 -1.86 -17.36
N ALA A 181 -10.87 -0.95 -17.50
CA ALA A 181 -11.03 0.30 -18.20
C ALA A 181 -9.91 0.52 -19.23
N THR A 182 -10.23 1.23 -20.30
CA THR A 182 -9.25 1.63 -21.32
C THR A 182 -8.77 3.06 -21.17
N HIS A 183 -9.41 3.84 -20.28
CA HIS A 183 -9.08 5.21 -19.95
C HIS A 183 -9.13 5.44 -18.43
N ASP A 184 -9.09 6.70 -17.99
CA ASP A 184 -9.08 7.09 -16.58
C ASP A 184 -10.20 6.43 -15.76
N LEU A 185 -9.85 5.79 -14.66
CA LEU A 185 -10.78 5.22 -13.70
C LEU A 185 -10.63 5.88 -12.33
N THR A 186 -11.73 6.38 -11.77
CA THR A 186 -11.73 7.03 -10.46
C THR A 186 -12.72 6.37 -9.50
N PHE A 187 -12.27 6.06 -8.30
CA PHE A 187 -13.12 5.68 -7.17
C PHE A 187 -13.31 6.87 -6.23
N LYS A 188 -14.56 7.12 -5.83
CA LYS A 188 -14.92 8.14 -4.83
C LYS A 188 -16.23 7.81 -4.11
N GLY A 189 -16.64 8.65 -3.18
CA GLY A 189 -17.88 8.52 -2.41
C GLY A 189 -17.62 8.27 -0.93
N ASP A 190 -18.68 7.95 -0.18
CA ASP A 190 -18.62 7.73 1.27
C ASP A 190 -19.07 6.32 1.67
N GLY A 191 -19.33 5.46 0.70
CA GLY A 191 -19.68 4.06 0.89
C GLY A 191 -18.49 3.13 0.62
N VAL A 192 -18.82 1.88 0.40
CA VAL A 192 -17.88 0.77 0.17
C VAL A 192 -18.06 0.21 -1.24
N VAL A 193 -16.97 -0.04 -1.95
CA VAL A 193 -16.92 -0.87 -3.15
C VAL A 193 -15.98 -2.04 -2.86
N ALA A 194 -16.49 -3.26 -2.92
CA ALA A 194 -15.71 -4.48 -2.77
C ALA A 194 -15.66 -5.20 -4.12
N ILE A 195 -14.46 -5.47 -4.58
CA ILE A 195 -14.17 -5.97 -5.92
C ILE A 195 -13.43 -7.29 -5.78
N ASN A 196 -13.89 -8.29 -6.51
CA ASN A 196 -13.32 -9.62 -6.52
C ASN A 196 -12.92 -10.03 -7.94
N GLY A 197 -11.63 -10.12 -8.18
CA GLY A 197 -11.01 -10.66 -9.38
C GLY A 197 -10.77 -12.16 -9.24
N ASP A 198 -11.86 -12.94 -9.31
CA ASP A 198 -11.84 -14.39 -9.06
C ASP A 198 -10.94 -15.21 -10.00
N SER A 199 -10.51 -14.63 -11.12
CA SER A 199 -9.67 -15.33 -12.10
C SER A 199 -8.39 -14.58 -12.48
N LYS A 200 -8.32 -13.27 -12.28
CA LYS A 200 -7.16 -12.41 -12.55
C LYS A 200 -7.13 -11.20 -11.62
N ASP A 201 -6.98 -10.00 -12.20
CA ASP A 201 -6.87 -8.75 -11.47
C ASP A 201 -8.24 -8.30 -10.90
N ALA A 202 -8.24 -7.56 -9.83
CA ALA A 202 -9.48 -6.96 -9.35
C ALA A 202 -9.83 -5.70 -10.16
N VAL A 203 -8.89 -4.79 -10.35
CA VAL A 203 -9.05 -3.55 -11.11
C VAL A 203 -7.86 -3.36 -12.03
N TYR A 204 -8.14 -3.08 -13.29
CA TYR A 204 -7.13 -2.67 -14.26
C TYR A 204 -7.64 -1.52 -15.11
N THR A 205 -6.86 -0.45 -15.25
CA THR A 205 -7.05 0.55 -16.28
C THR A 205 -5.79 0.72 -17.12
N LYS A 206 -5.96 0.97 -18.44
CA LYS A 206 -4.84 1.27 -19.34
C LYS A 206 -4.27 2.69 -19.14
N ASP A 207 -4.96 3.51 -18.36
CA ASP A 207 -4.60 4.90 -18.10
C ASP A 207 -4.45 5.10 -16.58
N ASP A 208 -4.89 6.20 -16.01
CA ASP A 208 -4.74 6.53 -14.61
C ASP A 208 -5.82 5.88 -13.72
N LEU A 209 -5.41 5.25 -12.62
CA LEU A 209 -6.27 4.83 -11.53
C LEU A 209 -6.22 5.83 -10.38
N LYS A 210 -7.37 6.41 -10.01
CA LYS A 210 -7.45 7.41 -8.94
C LYS A 210 -8.40 6.98 -7.83
N ILE A 211 -7.93 6.94 -6.58
CA ILE A 211 -8.76 6.72 -5.39
C ILE A 211 -8.80 8.01 -4.59
N LYS A 212 -9.99 8.64 -4.53
CA LYS A 212 -10.17 9.97 -3.94
C LYS A 212 -10.86 9.96 -2.59
N SER A 213 -11.69 8.97 -2.32
CA SER A 213 -12.40 8.82 -1.04
C SER A 213 -13.20 7.52 -1.01
N GLY A 214 -13.83 7.21 0.12
CA GLY A 214 -14.63 6.00 0.33
C GLY A 214 -13.79 4.83 0.82
N THR A 215 -14.38 3.66 0.75
CA THR A 215 -13.67 2.41 1.09
C THR A 215 -13.65 1.49 -0.12
N VAL A 216 -12.45 1.11 -0.54
CA VAL A 216 -12.21 0.15 -1.63
C VAL A 216 -11.61 -1.11 -1.03
N PHE A 217 -12.27 -2.24 -1.25
CA PHE A 217 -11.69 -3.56 -1.06
C PHE A 217 -11.43 -4.18 -2.41
N ALA A 218 -10.21 -4.64 -2.65
CA ALA A 218 -9.86 -5.42 -3.82
C ALA A 218 -9.30 -6.78 -3.38
N LYS A 219 -9.82 -7.83 -3.96
CA LYS A 219 -9.29 -9.18 -3.83
C LYS A 219 -9.03 -9.72 -5.21
N ALA A 220 -7.85 -10.30 -5.45
CA ALA A 220 -7.45 -10.79 -6.76
C ALA A 220 -6.65 -12.10 -6.66
N ILE A 221 -6.72 -12.89 -7.73
CA ILE A 221 -5.82 -14.04 -7.94
C ILE A 221 -4.46 -13.57 -8.46
N LYS A 222 -4.47 -12.48 -9.25
CA LYS A 222 -3.31 -11.77 -9.77
C LYS A 222 -3.18 -10.42 -9.07
N ASP A 223 -3.16 -9.33 -9.80
CA ASP A 223 -2.92 -8.00 -9.29
C ASP A 223 -4.17 -7.36 -8.69
N GLY A 224 -3.98 -6.60 -7.63
CA GLY A 224 -5.09 -5.96 -6.93
C GLY A 224 -5.62 -4.74 -7.66
N LEU A 225 -4.87 -3.67 -7.67
CA LEU A 225 -5.20 -2.37 -8.23
C LEU A 225 -4.11 -1.93 -9.21
N VAL A 226 -4.41 -1.97 -10.50
CA VAL A 226 -3.47 -1.61 -11.55
C VAL A 226 -3.93 -0.36 -12.28
N GLY A 227 -3.10 0.67 -12.28
CA GLY A 227 -3.17 1.80 -13.19
C GLY A 227 -1.95 1.76 -14.10
N HIS A 228 -2.13 1.37 -15.36
CA HIS A 228 -0.98 1.16 -16.24
C HIS A 228 -0.11 2.42 -16.34
N ASP A 229 -0.73 3.58 -16.56
CA ASP A 229 -0.02 4.85 -16.60
C ASP A 229 0.33 5.37 -15.21
N SER A 230 -0.63 5.38 -14.29
CA SER A 230 -0.38 5.76 -12.91
C SER A 230 -1.44 5.25 -11.93
N VAL A 231 -1.07 5.18 -10.64
CA VAL A 231 -2.00 5.02 -9.51
C VAL A 231 -1.86 6.19 -8.56
N HIS A 232 -2.98 6.88 -8.27
CA HIS A 232 -3.02 7.99 -7.30
C HIS A 232 -4.00 7.71 -6.18
N ILE A 233 -3.52 7.66 -4.94
CA ILE A 233 -4.36 7.54 -3.74
C ILE A 233 -4.25 8.83 -2.94
N THR A 234 -5.34 9.62 -2.92
CA THR A 234 -5.35 10.93 -2.25
C THR A 234 -6.04 10.91 -0.90
N ASP A 235 -7.00 10.00 -0.70
CA ASP A 235 -7.72 9.80 0.56
C ASP A 235 -8.55 8.50 0.49
N GLY A 236 -9.20 8.12 1.57
CA GLY A 236 -10.06 6.94 1.67
C GLY A 236 -9.41 5.79 2.43
N THR A 237 -10.10 4.65 2.43
CA THR A 237 -9.60 3.41 3.00
C THR A 237 -9.46 2.38 1.87
N VAL A 238 -8.26 1.89 1.66
CA VAL A 238 -7.92 0.94 0.60
C VAL A 238 -7.41 -0.34 1.23
N ASN A 239 -8.07 -1.46 0.93
CA ASN A 239 -7.66 -2.77 1.42
C ASN A 239 -7.51 -3.71 0.22
N VAL A 240 -6.31 -4.21 0.01
CA VAL A 240 -6.00 -5.08 -1.12
C VAL A 240 -5.44 -6.41 -0.62
N SER A 241 -5.94 -7.50 -1.21
CA SER A 241 -5.35 -8.83 -1.07
C SER A 241 -5.18 -9.41 -2.46
N ALA A 242 -3.95 -9.58 -2.90
CA ALA A 242 -3.59 -10.05 -4.23
C ALA A 242 -2.73 -11.32 -4.17
N GLY A 243 -2.73 -12.08 -5.24
CA GLY A 243 -1.81 -13.22 -5.38
C GLY A 243 -0.44 -12.77 -5.88
N ASP A 244 -0.42 -11.71 -6.66
CA ASP A 244 0.75 -11.06 -7.26
C ASP A 244 0.90 -9.65 -6.66
N ASP A 245 1.00 -8.58 -7.44
CA ASP A 245 1.16 -7.23 -6.92
C ASP A 245 -0.15 -6.65 -6.35
N ALA A 246 -0.08 -5.98 -5.16
CA ALA A 246 -1.30 -5.42 -4.60
C ALA A 246 -1.68 -4.07 -5.22
N ILE A 247 -0.71 -3.18 -5.42
CA ILE A 247 -0.88 -1.90 -6.10
C ILE A 247 0.25 -1.75 -7.10
N GLU A 248 -0.10 -1.58 -8.38
CA GLU A 248 0.89 -1.57 -9.45
C GLU A 248 0.67 -0.44 -10.47
N SER A 249 1.78 0.14 -10.96
CA SER A 249 1.83 0.92 -12.20
C SER A 249 2.99 0.43 -13.06
N ASN A 250 2.66 -0.14 -14.23
CA ASN A 250 3.61 -0.94 -15.04
C ASN A 250 3.88 -0.38 -16.44
N GLN A 251 3.74 0.92 -16.64
CA GLN A 251 4.08 1.57 -17.90
C GLN A 251 5.59 1.78 -18.02
N ASP A 252 6.21 1.06 -18.97
CA ASP A 252 7.66 1.05 -19.21
C ASP A 252 8.11 1.88 -20.41
N ASN A 253 7.18 2.28 -21.30
CA ASN A 253 7.50 2.91 -22.57
C ASN A 253 7.39 4.44 -22.58
N ASP A 254 6.84 5.07 -21.55
CA ASP A 254 6.69 6.52 -21.42
C ASP A 254 7.38 7.02 -20.15
N GLU A 255 8.33 7.94 -20.31
CA GLU A 255 9.14 8.47 -19.20
C GLU A 255 8.34 9.26 -18.14
N ASN A 256 7.12 9.67 -18.45
CA ASN A 256 6.26 10.43 -17.54
C ASN A 256 5.19 9.55 -16.86
N LYS A 257 5.21 8.25 -17.12
CA LYS A 257 4.23 7.28 -16.62
C LYS A 257 4.93 6.21 -15.78
N GLY A 258 4.22 5.20 -15.31
CA GLY A 258 4.76 4.21 -14.40
C GLY A 258 4.92 4.75 -12.97
N LEU A 259 3.94 5.54 -12.51
CA LEU A 259 3.95 6.25 -11.23
C LEU A 259 2.91 5.67 -10.25
N VAL A 260 3.34 5.41 -9.02
CA VAL A 260 2.42 5.26 -7.88
C VAL A 260 2.62 6.40 -6.90
N GLU A 261 1.55 7.13 -6.57
CA GLU A 261 1.57 8.26 -5.65
C GLU A 261 0.53 8.08 -4.54
N ILE A 262 0.98 8.07 -3.28
CA ILE A 262 0.11 8.02 -2.09
C ILE A 262 0.29 9.31 -1.30
N ILE A 263 -0.75 10.17 -1.34
CA ILE A 263 -0.77 11.48 -0.69
C ILE A 263 -1.48 11.40 0.67
N GLY A 264 -2.40 10.45 0.82
CA GLY A 264 -3.22 10.32 2.03
C GLY A 264 -4.01 9.02 2.05
N GLY A 265 -4.91 8.91 3.03
CA GLY A 265 -5.76 7.73 3.24
C GLY A 265 -5.12 6.66 4.12
N ASP A 266 -5.91 5.60 4.37
CA ASP A 266 -5.49 4.39 5.09
C ASP A 266 -5.38 3.24 4.07
N VAL A 267 -4.16 2.82 3.75
CA VAL A 267 -3.86 1.78 2.74
C VAL A 267 -3.33 0.54 3.46
N THR A 268 -4.00 -0.59 3.27
CA THR A 268 -3.54 -1.88 3.78
C THR A 268 -3.48 -2.88 2.64
N VAL A 269 -2.32 -3.47 2.43
CA VAL A 269 -2.10 -4.44 1.36
C VAL A 269 -1.48 -5.73 1.88
N ALA A 270 -1.80 -6.82 1.21
CA ALA A 270 -1.17 -8.12 1.41
C ALA A 270 -1.08 -8.85 0.06
N THR A 271 0.06 -9.45 -0.20
CA THR A 271 0.28 -10.28 -1.39
C THR A 271 0.76 -11.68 -1.03
N GLY A 272 0.93 -12.52 -2.04
CA GLY A 272 1.76 -13.71 -1.94
C GLY A 272 3.19 -13.36 -1.53
N THR A 273 3.96 -14.39 -1.20
CA THR A 273 5.38 -14.23 -0.77
C THR A 273 6.33 -14.97 -1.70
N GLU A 274 5.91 -15.18 -2.94
CA GLU A 274 6.75 -15.74 -3.99
C GLU A 274 7.50 -14.60 -4.69
N ASP A 275 8.64 -14.92 -5.27
CA ASP A 275 9.48 -13.97 -6.02
C ASP A 275 8.65 -13.18 -7.05
N GLY A 276 8.78 -11.86 -7.03
CA GLY A 276 8.05 -10.93 -7.88
C GLY A 276 6.71 -10.43 -7.33
N ASN A 277 6.30 -10.81 -6.11
CA ASN A 277 5.05 -10.34 -5.52
C ASN A 277 5.29 -9.11 -4.62
N HIS A 278 4.94 -7.94 -5.09
CA HIS A 278 5.21 -6.70 -4.38
C HIS A 278 3.95 -6.14 -3.67
N GLY A 279 4.17 -5.57 -2.50
CA GLY A 279 3.10 -4.84 -1.82
C GLY A 279 2.66 -3.61 -2.63
N ILE A 280 3.61 -2.80 -3.06
CA ILE A 280 3.42 -1.65 -3.93
C ILE A 280 4.55 -1.59 -4.94
N SER A 281 4.20 -1.62 -6.23
CA SER A 281 5.15 -1.63 -7.34
C SER A 281 4.92 -0.44 -8.29
N ALA A 282 5.99 0.18 -8.72
CA ALA A 282 5.94 1.19 -9.78
C ALA A 282 7.14 1.02 -10.71
N GLU A 283 6.89 0.94 -12.02
CA GLU A 283 7.98 0.76 -12.99
C GLU A 283 9.01 1.88 -12.89
N ARG A 284 8.57 3.12 -12.64
CA ARG A 284 9.47 4.26 -12.61
C ARG A 284 9.59 4.94 -11.26
N LYS A 285 8.45 5.29 -10.64
CA LYS A 285 8.51 6.11 -9.44
C LYS A 285 7.39 5.80 -8.46
N LEU A 286 7.78 5.59 -7.21
CA LEU A 286 6.87 5.52 -6.07
C LEU A 286 7.07 6.76 -5.19
N VAL A 287 5.98 7.47 -4.88
CA VAL A 287 5.99 8.63 -3.98
C VAL A 287 5.01 8.42 -2.83
N ILE A 288 5.51 8.53 -1.60
CA ILE A 288 4.70 8.54 -0.39
C ILE A 288 4.88 9.88 0.30
N SER A 289 3.88 10.74 0.20
CA SER A 289 3.90 12.07 0.84
C SER A 289 2.94 12.21 2.02
N GLY A 290 2.09 11.19 2.26
CA GLY A 290 1.16 11.17 3.38
C GLY A 290 0.44 9.85 3.53
N GLY A 291 -0.57 9.82 4.41
CA GLY A 291 -1.38 8.64 4.67
C GLY A 291 -0.77 7.67 5.69
N LYS A 292 -1.49 6.58 5.88
CA LYS A 292 -1.05 5.45 6.69
C LYS A 292 -1.04 4.20 5.82
N ILE A 293 0.13 3.63 5.61
CA ILE A 293 0.34 2.51 4.72
C ILE A 293 0.78 1.28 5.54
N ALA A 294 0.16 0.14 5.32
CA ALA A 294 0.54 -1.12 5.91
C ALA A 294 0.66 -2.20 4.83
N VAL A 295 1.88 -2.60 4.53
CA VAL A 295 2.17 -3.83 3.78
C VAL A 295 2.31 -4.93 4.81
N THR A 296 1.29 -5.78 4.92
CA THR A 296 1.19 -6.78 5.99
C THR A 296 1.80 -8.13 5.63
N SER A 297 1.99 -8.38 4.36
CA SER A 297 2.67 -9.54 3.77
C SER A 297 3.01 -9.24 2.32
N SER A 298 4.22 -9.55 1.88
CA SER A 298 4.67 -9.50 0.49
C SER A 298 5.97 -10.29 0.34
N TYR A 299 6.42 -10.51 -0.89
CA TYR A 299 7.82 -10.84 -1.17
C TYR A 299 8.66 -9.59 -0.90
N GLU A 300 8.61 -8.57 -1.73
CA GLU A 300 9.14 -7.24 -1.41
C GLU A 300 8.02 -6.29 -0.96
N GLY A 301 8.36 -5.38 -0.04
CA GLY A 301 7.36 -4.43 0.46
C GLY A 301 7.00 -3.36 -0.57
N MET A 302 7.99 -2.69 -1.10
CA MET A 302 7.88 -1.63 -2.10
C MET A 302 9.00 -1.75 -3.11
N GLN A 303 8.67 -1.61 -4.41
CA GLN A 303 9.62 -1.66 -5.49
C GLN A 303 9.37 -0.53 -6.50
N ALA A 304 10.42 0.21 -6.88
CA ALA A 304 10.41 1.13 -8.02
C ALA A 304 11.85 1.54 -8.40
N ASN A 305 12.02 2.12 -9.60
CA ASN A 305 13.32 2.67 -9.98
C ASN A 305 13.70 3.94 -9.16
N GLU A 306 12.72 4.76 -8.79
CA GLU A 306 12.88 5.89 -7.87
C GLU A 306 11.82 5.82 -6.78
N ILE A 307 12.24 5.87 -5.50
CA ILE A 307 11.33 5.85 -4.37
C ILE A 307 11.56 7.10 -3.53
N ASP A 308 10.50 7.92 -3.38
CA ASP A 308 10.50 9.11 -2.53
C ASP A 308 9.55 8.93 -1.34
N ILE A 309 10.08 8.96 -0.13
CA ILE A 309 9.30 8.94 1.12
C ILE A 309 9.41 10.33 1.76
N ASP A 310 8.39 11.16 1.50
CA ASP A 310 8.33 12.55 1.89
C ASP A 310 7.37 12.80 3.08
N GLY A 311 6.70 11.76 3.56
CA GLY A 311 5.71 11.87 4.66
C GLY A 311 5.02 10.56 4.99
N GLY A 312 3.91 10.66 5.74
CA GLY A 312 3.08 9.52 6.10
C GLY A 312 3.68 8.63 7.19
N GLU A 313 2.96 7.55 7.48
CA GLU A 313 3.40 6.47 8.34
C GLU A 313 3.29 5.15 7.56
N THR A 314 4.41 4.49 7.32
CA THR A 314 4.49 3.25 6.55
C THR A 314 5.01 2.13 7.42
N THR A 315 4.32 0.99 7.39
CA THR A 315 4.73 -0.24 8.07
C THR A 315 4.81 -1.36 7.04
N ILE A 316 5.91 -2.12 7.03
CA ILE A 316 6.13 -3.21 6.06
C ILE A 316 6.52 -4.49 6.81
N SER A 317 5.98 -5.60 6.33
CA SER A 317 6.43 -6.96 6.64
C SER A 317 6.59 -7.71 5.32
N SER A 318 7.83 -8.00 4.95
CA SER A 318 8.22 -8.68 3.72
C SER A 318 9.01 -9.95 4.01
N THR A 319 9.02 -10.89 3.06
CA THR A 319 9.84 -12.12 3.16
C THR A 319 11.20 -11.95 2.51
N ASP A 320 11.34 -10.94 1.69
CA ASP A 320 12.57 -10.42 1.12
C ASP A 320 12.71 -8.95 1.50
N ASP A 321 13.05 -8.04 0.60
CA ASP A 321 13.37 -6.66 0.91
C ASP A 321 12.15 -5.84 1.37
N ALA A 322 12.37 -4.92 2.30
CA ALA A 322 11.27 -4.04 2.68
C ALA A 322 11.05 -2.93 1.65
N VAL A 323 12.12 -2.30 1.18
CA VAL A 323 12.09 -1.24 0.17
C VAL A 323 13.22 -1.49 -0.82
N ASN A 324 12.89 -1.76 -2.07
CA ASN A 324 13.84 -2.04 -3.14
C ASN A 324 13.77 -0.96 -4.23
N ALA A 325 14.80 -0.09 -4.29
CA ALA A 325 14.97 0.84 -5.38
C ALA A 325 15.80 0.17 -6.50
N SER A 326 15.10 -0.37 -7.49
CA SER A 326 15.70 -1.17 -8.56
C SER A 326 15.02 -0.88 -9.91
N GLY A 327 15.66 -1.28 -10.99
CA GLY A 327 15.13 -1.13 -12.34
C GLY A 327 16.19 -0.64 -13.31
N SER A 328 15.81 -0.58 -14.59
CA SER A 328 16.75 -0.28 -15.69
C SER A 328 16.55 1.08 -16.35
N TYR A 329 15.55 1.85 -15.90
CA TYR A 329 15.21 3.13 -16.53
C TYR A 329 16.31 4.20 -16.35
N LYS A 330 16.76 4.38 -15.13
CA LYS A 330 17.91 5.23 -14.74
C LYS A 330 18.57 4.61 -13.51
N THR A 331 19.69 5.19 -13.07
CA THR A 331 20.30 4.78 -11.80
C THR A 331 19.23 4.85 -10.70
N PRO A 332 18.94 3.74 -10.02
CA PRO A 332 17.95 3.72 -8.95
C PRO A 332 18.29 4.66 -7.80
N ILE A 333 17.28 5.15 -7.11
CA ILE A 333 17.48 6.03 -5.96
C ILE A 333 16.34 5.89 -4.95
N LEU A 334 16.69 5.82 -3.69
CA LEU A 334 15.76 5.91 -2.56
C LEU A 334 16.01 7.22 -1.79
N ASN A 335 14.99 8.07 -1.71
CA ASN A 335 15.02 9.32 -0.95
C ASN A 335 14.06 9.27 0.24
N ILE A 336 14.55 9.55 1.44
CA ILE A 336 13.74 9.70 2.65
C ILE A 336 13.93 11.10 3.20
N THR A 337 12.90 11.94 3.07
CA THR A 337 12.97 13.36 3.50
C THR A 337 12.15 13.62 4.76
N ALA A 338 11.08 12.84 4.98
CA ALA A 338 10.22 12.95 6.15
C ALA A 338 9.43 11.64 6.38
N GLY A 339 8.44 11.67 7.28
CA GLY A 339 7.58 10.53 7.58
C GLY A 339 8.20 9.54 8.58
N LYS A 340 7.48 8.43 8.74
CA LYS A 340 7.89 7.32 9.58
C LYS A 340 7.81 6.02 8.77
N LEU A 341 8.92 5.33 8.66
CA LEU A 341 9.04 4.03 8.00
C LEU A 341 9.46 2.99 9.03
N VAL A 342 8.66 1.95 9.17
CA VAL A 342 8.90 0.84 10.10
C VAL A 342 8.81 -0.46 9.32
N PHE A 343 9.80 -1.32 9.42
CA PHE A 343 9.72 -2.60 8.72
C PHE A 343 10.39 -3.76 9.46
N LEU A 344 9.94 -4.95 9.10
CA LEU A 344 10.61 -6.22 9.33
C LEU A 344 10.78 -6.90 7.98
N ALA A 345 12.02 -6.99 7.49
CA ALA A 345 12.37 -7.62 6.23
C ALA A 345 12.95 -9.02 6.46
N GLY A 346 12.69 -9.92 5.52
CA GLY A 346 13.32 -11.24 5.46
C GLY A 346 14.64 -11.23 4.70
N GLY A 347 14.75 -10.33 3.72
CA GLY A 347 15.93 -9.93 2.96
C GLY A 347 16.55 -8.65 3.52
N ASP A 348 16.91 -7.73 2.63
CA ASP A 348 17.48 -6.45 2.99
C ASP A 348 16.40 -5.45 3.46
N GLY A 349 16.81 -4.49 4.25
CA GLY A 349 15.87 -3.49 4.78
C GLY A 349 15.56 -2.40 3.77
N LEU A 350 16.52 -1.53 3.55
CA LEU A 350 16.55 -0.57 2.46
C LEU A 350 17.55 -1.06 1.45
N ASP A 351 17.07 -1.54 0.32
CA ASP A 351 17.91 -1.93 -0.81
C ASP A 351 17.86 -0.90 -1.93
N SER A 352 19.00 -0.63 -2.55
CA SER A 352 19.08 0.20 -3.74
C SER A 352 20.20 -0.23 -4.68
N ASN A 353 19.87 -0.56 -5.92
CA ASN A 353 20.87 -0.72 -6.96
C ASN A 353 21.49 0.63 -7.39
N GLY A 354 21.46 1.63 -6.53
CA GLY A 354 22.02 2.95 -6.74
C GLY A 354 22.21 3.70 -5.42
N ASP A 355 21.76 4.95 -5.35
CA ASP A 355 21.99 5.80 -4.19
C ASP A 355 20.84 5.73 -3.17
N ILE A 356 21.18 5.94 -1.89
CA ILE A 356 20.20 6.18 -0.82
C ILE A 356 20.48 7.54 -0.19
N THR A 357 19.45 8.39 -0.09
CA THR A 357 19.52 9.68 0.60
C THR A 357 18.51 9.74 1.73
N MET A 358 18.97 9.97 2.95
CA MET A 358 18.10 10.28 4.08
C MET A 358 18.42 11.67 4.62
N SER A 359 17.49 12.60 4.46
CA SER A 359 17.62 14.00 4.93
C SER A 359 16.64 14.34 6.06
N GLY A 360 15.73 13.43 6.41
CA GLY A 360 14.76 13.60 7.48
C GLY A 360 14.04 12.28 7.79
N GLY A 361 12.94 12.37 8.53
CA GLY A 361 12.11 11.23 8.87
C GLY A 361 12.65 10.36 10.01
N THR A 362 11.91 9.29 10.28
CA THR A 362 12.24 8.28 11.29
C THR A 362 12.14 6.91 10.64
N VAL A 363 13.21 6.15 10.67
CA VAL A 363 13.26 4.77 10.15
C VAL A 363 13.49 3.80 11.28
N GLU A 364 12.74 2.73 11.31
CA GLU A 364 12.98 1.56 12.16
C GLU A 364 13.18 0.35 11.24
N ALA A 365 14.44 0.05 10.99
CA ALA A 365 14.92 -0.95 10.06
C ALA A 365 15.29 -2.23 10.79
N MET A 366 14.36 -3.16 10.91
CA MET A 366 14.63 -4.47 11.49
C MET A 366 14.61 -5.53 10.39
N ILE A 367 15.60 -6.41 10.40
CA ILE A 367 15.73 -7.50 9.43
C ILE A 367 15.78 -8.84 10.14
N ASN A 368 15.30 -9.88 9.47
CA ASN A 368 15.57 -11.26 9.88
C ASN A 368 17.01 -11.62 9.54
N SER A 369 17.70 -12.28 10.45
CA SER A 369 19.11 -12.57 10.23
C SER A 369 19.35 -13.66 9.21
N SER A 370 19.96 -13.26 8.13
CA SER A 370 20.81 -14.09 7.31
C SER A 370 22.20 -13.43 7.25
N PRO A 371 23.29 -14.20 7.09
CA PRO A 371 24.62 -13.61 6.95
C PRO A 371 24.78 -12.67 5.77
N ASP A 372 23.85 -12.75 4.81
CA ASP A 372 23.92 -12.05 3.53
C ASP A 372 22.94 -10.86 3.47
N ASN A 373 22.15 -10.60 4.55
CA ASN A 373 21.15 -9.53 4.58
C ASN A 373 21.59 -8.34 5.41
N GLU A 374 21.32 -7.14 4.95
CA GLU A 374 21.69 -5.88 5.58
C GLU A 374 20.45 -4.99 5.85
N ALA A 375 20.51 -4.22 6.97
CA ALA A 375 19.44 -3.23 7.23
C ALA A 375 19.42 -2.09 6.20
N VAL A 376 20.54 -1.87 5.54
CA VAL A 376 20.72 -0.97 4.40
C VAL A 376 21.74 -1.59 3.48
N ASP A 377 21.34 -1.97 2.29
CA ASP A 377 22.22 -2.40 1.19
C ASP A 377 22.12 -1.42 0.01
N LEU A 378 23.25 -1.19 -0.68
CA LEU A 378 23.25 -0.28 -1.83
C LEU A 378 24.49 -0.44 -2.70
N ASP A 379 24.32 -0.29 -4.01
CA ASP A 379 25.42 -0.30 -4.98
C ASP A 379 26.12 1.07 -5.11
N GLY A 380 25.49 2.15 -4.64
CA GLY A 380 25.94 3.54 -4.79
C GLY A 380 26.44 4.18 -3.50
N THR A 381 25.90 5.35 -3.18
CA THR A 381 26.31 6.17 -2.03
C THR A 381 25.18 6.37 -1.05
N LEU A 382 25.42 6.11 0.24
CA LEU A 382 24.52 6.50 1.32
C LEU A 382 24.83 7.97 1.74
N THR A 383 23.84 8.85 1.57
CA THR A 383 23.88 10.23 2.05
C THR A 383 22.91 10.41 3.22
N PHE A 384 23.43 10.45 4.46
CA PHE A 384 22.62 10.63 5.64
C PHE A 384 22.87 12.00 6.27
N THR A 385 21.96 12.95 6.03
CA THR A 385 22.10 14.36 6.44
C THR A 385 21.04 14.82 7.45
N GLY A 386 20.07 13.98 7.77
CA GLY A 386 19.02 14.30 8.75
C GLY A 386 18.18 13.07 9.12
N GLY A 387 17.33 13.23 10.13
CA GLY A 387 16.48 12.15 10.61
C GLY A 387 17.13 11.25 11.66
N THR A 388 16.42 10.17 11.99
CA THR A 388 16.88 9.14 12.93
C THR A 388 16.59 7.75 12.38
N MET A 389 17.53 6.83 12.55
CA MET A 389 17.36 5.43 12.17
C MET A 389 17.72 4.52 13.34
N LEU A 390 16.78 3.67 13.74
CA LEU A 390 17.07 2.48 14.54
C LEU A 390 17.19 1.33 13.55
N TYR A 391 18.28 0.60 13.60
CA TYR A 391 18.54 -0.50 12.67
C TYR A 391 19.17 -1.69 13.38
N GLY A 392 18.84 -2.86 12.90
CA GLY A 392 19.36 -4.10 13.45
C GLY A 392 18.51 -5.31 13.14
N GLY A 393 18.89 -6.38 13.76
CA GLY A 393 18.37 -7.72 13.62
C GLY A 393 19.38 -8.66 14.23
N THR A 394 19.40 -9.90 13.78
CA THR A 394 20.39 -10.89 14.25
C THR A 394 21.71 -10.83 13.45
N GLY A 395 21.90 -9.79 12.69
CA GLY A 395 23.14 -9.48 11.98
C GLY A 395 22.99 -8.14 11.28
N THR A 396 23.88 -7.20 11.52
CA THR A 396 23.82 -5.88 10.90
C THR A 396 25.08 -5.62 10.12
N GLY A 397 24.97 -5.42 8.84
CA GLY A 397 26.05 -5.11 7.91
C GLY A 397 26.10 -3.66 7.43
N ALA A 398 25.15 -2.80 7.79
CA ALA A 398 25.12 -1.45 7.28
C ALA A 398 26.39 -0.67 7.65
N THR A 399 27.13 -0.25 6.64
CA THR A 399 28.31 0.62 6.80
C THR A 399 27.86 2.08 6.79
N PHE A 400 27.54 2.61 7.97
CA PHE A 400 27.33 4.04 8.12
C PHE A 400 28.65 4.75 8.44
N ASP A 401 29.02 5.75 7.66
CA ASP A 401 30.09 6.69 8.03
C ASP A 401 29.66 7.63 9.15
N ASN A 402 28.35 7.74 9.40
CA ASN A 402 27.80 8.56 10.47
C ASN A 402 28.02 7.95 11.85
N ALA A 403 28.02 8.81 12.86
CA ALA A 403 28.12 8.34 14.24
C ALA A 403 26.83 7.64 14.69
N TYR A 404 26.97 6.59 15.47
CA TYR A 404 25.87 5.78 15.99
C TYR A 404 26.06 5.43 17.45
N VAL A 405 24.97 5.07 18.10
CA VAL A 405 24.96 4.52 19.47
C VAL A 405 24.46 3.08 19.38
N LYS A 406 25.35 2.12 19.72
CA LYS A 406 24.96 0.72 19.84
C LYS A 406 24.21 0.51 21.15
N LEU A 407 23.08 -0.19 21.12
CA LEU A 407 22.34 -0.51 22.32
C LEU A 407 23.13 -1.47 23.23
N PRO A 408 23.01 -1.32 24.57
CA PRO A 408 23.79 -2.13 25.50
C PRO A 408 23.36 -3.60 25.57
N SER A 409 22.19 -3.91 25.03
CA SER A 409 21.62 -5.26 24.94
C SER A 409 20.76 -5.40 23.71
N GLY A 410 20.43 -6.62 23.31
CA GLY A 410 19.35 -6.88 22.36
C GLY A 410 18.02 -6.34 22.86
N VAL A 411 17.06 -6.26 21.96
CA VAL A 411 15.71 -5.76 22.17
C VAL A 411 14.67 -6.83 21.81
N LYS A 412 13.48 -6.65 22.34
CA LYS A 412 12.30 -7.45 22.01
C LYS A 412 11.21 -6.55 21.42
N GLN A 413 10.32 -7.14 20.64
CA GLN A 413 9.14 -6.43 20.15
C GLN A 413 8.37 -5.77 21.30
N GLY A 414 8.05 -4.50 21.16
CA GLY A 414 7.38 -3.68 22.18
C GLY A 414 8.32 -2.98 23.16
N ASP A 415 9.63 -3.25 23.10
CA ASP A 415 10.60 -2.56 23.95
C ASP A 415 10.64 -1.06 23.62
N LYS A 416 10.73 -0.24 24.66
CA LYS A 416 10.90 1.21 24.51
C LYS A 416 12.37 1.58 24.58
N VAL A 417 12.89 2.16 23.52
CA VAL A 417 14.26 2.62 23.39
C VAL A 417 14.27 4.15 23.35
N THR A 418 15.08 4.77 24.18
CA THR A 418 15.31 6.23 24.17
C THR A 418 16.79 6.53 24.25
N VAL A 419 17.27 7.41 23.40
CA VAL A 419 18.64 7.93 23.39
C VAL A 419 18.60 9.42 23.72
N VAL A 420 19.33 9.83 24.77
CA VAL A 420 19.45 11.24 25.16
C VAL A 420 20.91 11.65 25.28
N ASP A 421 21.20 12.90 24.99
CA ASP A 421 22.54 13.49 25.15
C ASP A 421 22.85 13.85 26.61
N ASP A 422 24.01 14.43 26.86
CA ASP A 422 24.47 14.87 28.18
C ASP A 422 23.63 16.04 28.76
N ALA A 423 22.99 16.81 27.89
CA ALA A 423 22.02 17.86 28.24
C ALA A 423 20.61 17.32 28.52
N ASN A 424 20.41 16.01 28.45
CA ASN A 424 19.11 15.32 28.49
C ASN A 424 18.14 15.70 27.38
N LYS A 425 18.63 16.18 26.21
CA LYS A 425 17.85 16.31 25.00
C LYS A 425 17.62 14.91 24.41
N THR A 426 16.38 14.56 24.14
CA THR A 426 16.04 13.34 23.41
C THR A 426 16.52 13.45 21.98
N ILE A 427 17.38 12.52 21.57
CA ILE A 427 17.86 12.37 20.18
C ILE A 427 16.92 11.45 19.40
N ALA A 428 16.56 10.32 20.01
CA ALA A 428 15.68 9.33 19.38
C ALA A 428 14.81 8.62 20.41
N SER A 429 13.60 8.21 19.99
CA SER A 429 12.69 7.38 20.80
C SER A 429 11.92 6.44 19.91
N TYR A 430 11.94 5.15 20.24
CA TYR A 430 11.30 4.08 19.48
C TYR A 430 10.49 3.16 20.38
N THR A 431 9.43 2.58 19.82
CA THR A 431 8.83 1.35 20.34
C THR A 431 9.11 0.28 19.31
N VAL A 432 9.97 -0.66 19.67
CA VAL A 432 10.59 -1.59 18.71
C VAL A 432 9.55 -2.56 18.14
N ASN A 433 9.56 -2.75 16.81
CA ASN A 433 8.58 -3.56 16.08
C ASN A 433 8.94 -5.04 16.00
N ALA A 434 10.21 -5.42 16.23
CA ALA A 434 10.68 -6.80 16.16
C ALA A 434 11.83 -7.07 17.13
N ASP A 435 12.12 -8.34 17.37
CA ASP A 435 13.27 -8.77 18.16
C ASP A 435 14.59 -8.47 17.43
N GLY A 436 15.64 -8.10 18.16
CA GLY A 436 16.96 -7.88 17.60
C GLY A 436 18.06 -8.10 18.64
N ASP A 437 19.08 -8.86 18.27
CA ASP A 437 20.22 -9.14 19.17
C ASP A 437 21.25 -8.02 19.15
N THR A 438 21.48 -7.42 18.00
CA THR A 438 22.36 -6.27 17.81
C THR A 438 21.58 -5.14 17.17
N VAL A 439 21.44 -4.02 17.89
CA VAL A 439 20.67 -2.87 17.45
C VAL A 439 21.45 -1.60 17.70
N ALA A 440 21.37 -0.66 16.77
CA ALA A 440 21.99 0.65 16.91
C ALA A 440 21.04 1.77 16.48
N VAL A 441 21.35 2.97 16.94
CA VAL A 441 20.64 4.21 16.57
C VAL A 441 21.63 5.15 15.91
N ALA A 442 21.34 5.56 14.70
CA ALA A 442 22.05 6.61 13.96
C ALA A 442 21.23 7.92 13.91
N SER A 443 21.92 9.04 13.99
CA SER A 443 21.34 10.37 13.83
C SER A 443 22.47 11.38 13.58
N THR A 444 22.18 12.43 12.83
CA THR A 444 23.15 13.55 12.65
C THR A 444 23.40 14.34 13.93
N ASP A 445 22.54 14.21 14.95
CA ASP A 445 22.73 14.78 16.30
C ASP A 445 23.68 13.93 17.17
N ILE A 446 24.00 12.70 16.77
CA ILE A 446 24.97 11.83 17.43
C ILE A 446 26.39 12.17 16.96
N LYS A 447 27.31 12.35 17.91
CA LYS A 447 28.71 12.70 17.63
C LYS A 447 29.62 11.60 18.12
N SER A 448 30.50 11.13 17.27
CA SER A 448 31.51 10.12 17.62
C SER A 448 32.33 10.51 18.85
N GLY A 449 32.56 9.54 19.72
CA GLY A 449 33.29 9.74 20.97
C GLY A 449 32.52 10.43 22.10
N SER A 450 31.31 10.94 21.84
CA SER A 450 30.44 11.51 22.88
C SER A 450 29.67 10.41 23.61
N THR A 451 29.31 10.68 24.86
CA THR A 451 28.56 9.73 25.71
C THR A 451 27.07 10.09 25.68
N TYR A 452 26.23 9.07 25.52
CA TYR A 452 24.77 9.16 25.50
C TYR A 452 24.17 8.23 26.54
N LYS A 453 23.01 8.61 27.09
CA LYS A 453 22.22 7.73 27.95
C LYS A 453 21.24 6.98 27.10
N VAL A 454 21.37 5.68 27.04
CA VAL A 454 20.46 4.77 26.32
C VAL A 454 19.56 4.10 27.34
N THR A 455 18.27 4.28 27.22
CA THR A 455 17.27 3.64 28.08
C THR A 455 16.53 2.59 27.27
N VAL A 456 16.58 1.34 27.74
CA VAL A 456 15.79 0.22 27.21
C VAL A 456 14.89 -0.26 28.34
N ASN A 457 13.56 -0.17 28.14
CA ASN A 457 12.56 -0.57 29.15
C ASN A 457 12.84 -0.02 30.57
N GLY A 458 13.21 1.25 30.65
CA GLY A 458 13.47 1.90 31.92
C GLY A 458 14.86 1.64 32.52
N THR A 459 15.67 0.75 31.94
CA THR A 459 17.07 0.55 32.32
C THR A 459 17.95 1.47 31.50
N THR A 460 18.67 2.38 32.17
CA THR A 460 19.55 3.36 31.52
C THR A 460 21.01 2.95 31.64
N THR A 461 21.73 3.01 30.53
CA THR A 461 23.18 2.76 30.43
C THR A 461 23.84 3.91 29.70
N GLU A 462 25.03 4.32 30.14
CA GLU A 462 25.84 5.27 29.37
C GLU A 462 26.63 4.52 28.30
N VAL A 463 26.54 5.02 27.05
CA VAL A 463 27.17 4.41 25.88
C VAL A 463 27.96 5.48 25.13
N THR A 464 29.18 5.19 24.76
CA THR A 464 30.00 6.08 23.92
C THR A 464 29.67 5.80 22.46
N ALA A 465 29.34 6.85 21.70
CA ALA A 465 29.06 6.73 20.28
C ALA A 465 30.32 6.38 19.49
N GLY A 466 30.13 5.47 18.52
CA GLY A 466 31.15 5.05 17.56
C GLY A 466 30.93 5.67 16.18
N THR A 467 31.86 5.38 15.26
CA THR A 467 31.75 5.62 13.82
C THR A 467 32.14 4.35 13.08
N GLY A 468 31.46 4.07 11.98
CA GLY A 468 31.70 2.88 11.16
C GLY A 468 31.29 1.59 11.90
N LEU A 469 30.30 0.87 11.41
CA LEU A 469 29.98 -0.48 11.90
C LEU A 469 30.93 -1.49 11.24
N THR A 470 32.17 -1.55 11.68
CA THR A 470 33.18 -2.45 11.08
C THR A 470 33.62 -3.58 11.97
N GLU A 471 32.97 -3.89 13.09
CA GLU A 471 33.38 -5.01 13.91
C GLU A 471 32.23 -5.97 14.21
N GLY A 472 32.14 -6.99 13.37
CA GLY A 472 31.32 -8.16 13.68
C GLY A 472 31.02 -9.09 12.51
N MET A 473 31.21 -8.68 11.27
CA MET A 473 31.01 -9.54 10.10
C MET A 473 32.14 -9.44 9.06
N ALA A 474 33.38 -9.60 9.51
CA ALA A 474 34.45 -9.95 8.62
C ALA A 474 34.39 -11.46 8.36
N GLY A 475 33.38 -11.90 7.64
CA GLY A 475 33.35 -13.14 6.89
C GLY A 475 33.72 -12.81 5.46
N GLY A 476 34.97 -12.41 5.21
CA GLY A 476 35.47 -12.15 3.88
C GLY A 476 35.30 -13.35 2.96
N GLY A 477 34.34 -13.30 2.08
CA GLY A 477 34.33 -14.04 0.84
C GLY A 477 35.04 -13.19 -0.23
N PRO A 478 35.97 -13.74 -1.02
CA PRO A 478 36.65 -12.95 -2.03
C PRO A 478 35.67 -12.59 -3.13
N ALA A 479 35.72 -11.35 -3.61
CA ALA A 479 35.10 -10.89 -4.82
C ALA A 479 35.31 -11.92 -5.97
N GLY A 480 34.29 -12.71 -6.24
CA GLY A 480 34.18 -13.64 -7.35
C GLY A 480 33.48 -12.98 -8.50
N GLY A 481 34.20 -12.25 -9.29
CA GLY A 481 33.70 -11.78 -10.56
C GLY A 481 33.42 -12.92 -11.53
N MET A 482 32.52 -12.65 -12.47
CA MET A 482 32.25 -13.31 -13.74
C MET A 482 31.26 -14.47 -13.71
N ARG A 483 30.06 -14.27 -14.17
CA ARG A 483 29.63 -14.45 -15.60
C ARG A 483 28.17 -14.25 -15.77
#